data_1a92ba350dd72e4bfd4b27da5a36b59a
#
_entry.id   1a92ba350dd72e4bfd4b27da5a36b59a
#
_cell.length_a   1.000
_cell.length_b   1.000
_cell.length_c   1.000
_cell.angle_alpha   90.00
_cell.angle_beta   90.00
_cell.angle_gamma   90.00
#
_symmetry.space_group_name_H-M   'P 1'
#
loop_
_entity.id
_entity.type
_entity.pdbx_description
1 polymer ?
#
loop_
_entity_poly.entity_id
_entity_poly.type
_entity_poly.pdbx_seq_one_letter_code
_entity_poly.pdbx_strand_id
1 'polypeptide(L)'
;MIEIVPMAEEHIDGVVTLEEATFSIPWTRADFEREVRENTMAIYYVALMDGRVVGYAGMWHVVTEGHITNVGVLEEVRCEGIGSRLMEKLIEKALEKEMTGITLEVRMG
;
A
#
# COMPACT_ATOMS: atom_id res chain seq x y z
N MET A 1 18.65 -1.75 -2.60
CA MET A 1 17.74 -2.07 -3.72
C MET A 1 16.30 -2.13 -3.23
N ILE A 2 15.39 -1.58 -4.00
CA ILE A 2 13.97 -1.54 -3.63
C ILE A 2 13.20 -2.62 -4.39
N GLU A 3 12.43 -3.42 -3.66
CA GLU A 3 11.52 -4.40 -4.27
C GLU A 3 10.09 -4.01 -3.94
N ILE A 4 9.20 -4.11 -4.93
CA ILE A 4 7.76 -3.89 -4.72
C ILE A 4 7.09 -5.24 -4.84
N VAL A 5 6.50 -5.72 -3.75
CA VAL A 5 5.87 -7.04 -3.68
C VAL A 5 4.48 -6.94 -3.08
N PRO A 6 3.60 -7.92 -3.35
CA PRO A 6 2.29 -7.95 -2.70
C PRO A 6 2.46 -8.03 -1.18
N MET A 7 1.62 -7.29 -0.45
CA MET A 7 1.65 -7.31 1.01
C MET A 7 1.17 -8.68 1.52
N ALA A 8 1.96 -9.28 2.39
CA ALA A 8 1.62 -10.54 3.04
C ALA A 8 1.65 -10.34 4.55
N GLU A 9 1.20 -11.35 5.29
CA GLU A 9 1.18 -11.27 6.77
C GLU A 9 2.55 -10.98 7.36
N GLU A 10 3.61 -11.52 6.75
CA GLU A 10 4.97 -11.29 7.23
C GLU A 10 5.39 -9.82 7.17
N HIS A 11 4.69 -9.00 6.39
CA HIS A 11 4.99 -7.57 6.24
C HIS A 11 4.24 -6.69 7.23
N ILE A 12 3.23 -7.22 7.92
CA ILE A 12 2.34 -6.42 8.77
C ILE A 12 3.08 -5.70 9.89
N ASP A 13 4.04 -6.36 10.53
CA ASP A 13 4.82 -5.72 11.60
C ASP A 13 5.51 -4.45 11.09
N GLY A 14 6.15 -4.54 9.94
CA GLY A 14 6.83 -3.40 9.33
C GLY A 14 5.87 -2.31 8.90
N VAL A 15 4.71 -2.69 8.37
CA VAL A 15 3.69 -1.73 7.94
C VAL A 15 3.12 -0.98 9.14
N VAL A 16 2.86 -1.67 10.25
CA VAL A 16 2.37 -1.05 11.48
C VAL A 16 3.39 -0.04 12.01
N THR A 17 4.67 -0.42 12.02
CA THR A 17 5.74 0.48 12.46
C THR A 17 5.81 1.74 11.58
N LEU A 18 5.71 1.55 10.27
CA LEU A 18 5.70 2.67 9.31
C LEU A 18 4.48 3.56 9.53
N GLU A 19 3.33 2.95 9.73
CA GLU A 19 2.07 3.66 9.93
C GLU A 19 2.15 4.56 11.16
N GLU A 20 2.67 4.02 12.26
CA GLU A 20 2.82 4.78 13.51
C GLU A 20 3.81 5.93 13.38
N ALA A 21 4.84 5.75 12.56
CA ALA A 21 5.84 6.79 12.34
C ALA A 21 5.36 7.87 11.37
N THR A 22 4.36 7.59 10.56
CA THR A 22 3.97 8.41 9.41
C THR A 22 2.67 9.18 9.61
N PHE A 23 1.69 8.57 10.26
CA PHE A 23 0.36 9.15 10.41
C PHE A 23 0.06 9.49 11.87
N SER A 24 -0.66 10.60 12.06
CA SER A 24 -1.05 11.03 13.42
C SER A 24 -2.15 10.13 14.00
N ILE A 25 -2.98 9.54 13.12
CA ILE A 25 -3.99 8.57 13.51
C ILE A 25 -3.72 7.31 12.69
N PRO A 26 -2.81 6.45 13.15
CA PRO A 26 -2.43 5.26 12.38
C PRO A 26 -3.49 4.17 12.42
N TRP A 27 -3.55 3.38 11.36
CA TRP A 27 -4.32 2.14 11.38
C TRP A 27 -3.63 1.18 12.34
N THR A 28 -4.43 0.30 12.94
CA THR A 28 -3.92 -0.70 13.88
C THR A 28 -3.49 -1.96 13.13
N ARG A 29 -2.77 -2.82 13.86
CA ARG A 29 -2.44 -4.15 13.34
C ARG A 29 -3.70 -4.90 12.91
N ALA A 30 -4.78 -4.84 13.71
CA ALA A 30 -6.03 -5.51 13.40
C ALA A 30 -6.62 -5.02 12.08
N ASP A 31 -6.48 -3.74 11.77
CA ASP A 31 -6.96 -3.18 10.51
C ASP A 31 -6.22 -3.80 9.33
N PHE A 32 -4.89 -3.90 9.41
CA PHE A 32 -4.10 -4.48 8.33
C PHE A 32 -4.32 -5.99 8.21
N GLU A 33 -4.45 -6.69 9.34
CA GLU A 33 -4.75 -8.12 9.30
C GLU A 33 -6.08 -8.39 8.61
N ARG A 34 -7.08 -7.55 8.88
CA ARG A 34 -8.38 -7.68 8.24
C ARG A 34 -8.28 -7.46 6.74
N GLU A 35 -7.49 -6.47 6.33
CA GLU A 35 -7.29 -6.19 4.89
C GLU A 35 -6.60 -7.34 4.18
N VAL A 36 -5.59 -7.92 4.80
CA VAL A 36 -4.82 -9.01 4.18
C VAL A 36 -5.61 -10.32 4.18
N ARG A 37 -6.30 -10.63 5.28
CA ARG A 37 -6.95 -11.93 5.45
C ARG A 37 -8.38 -11.99 4.93
N GLU A 38 -9.13 -10.91 5.06
CA GLU A 38 -10.58 -10.96 4.87
C GLU A 38 -11.11 -10.09 3.74
N ASN A 39 -10.42 -9.01 3.38
CA ASN A 39 -10.94 -8.11 2.35
C ASN A 39 -10.52 -8.60 0.96
N THR A 40 -11.44 -9.31 0.31
CA THR A 40 -11.20 -9.87 -1.02
C THR A 40 -11.09 -8.81 -2.12
N MET A 41 -11.51 -7.58 -1.82
CA MET A 41 -11.41 -6.46 -2.76
C MET A 41 -10.09 -5.68 -2.61
N ALA A 42 -9.34 -5.96 -1.57
CA ALA A 42 -8.12 -5.20 -1.27
C ALA A 42 -6.93 -5.67 -2.10
N ILE A 43 -6.17 -4.71 -2.58
CA ILE A 43 -4.91 -4.96 -3.32
C ILE A 43 -3.87 -4.08 -2.66
N TYR A 44 -2.90 -4.69 -1.99
CA TYR A 44 -1.86 -3.96 -1.27
C TYR A 44 -0.48 -4.40 -1.72
N TYR A 45 0.42 -3.42 -1.83
CA TYR A 45 1.83 -3.67 -2.12
C TYR A 45 2.69 -3.01 -1.07
N VAL A 46 3.84 -3.62 -0.81
CA VAL A 46 4.86 -3.04 0.07
C VAL A 46 6.14 -2.81 -0.71
N ALA A 47 6.87 -1.77 -0.32
CA ALA A 47 8.20 -1.51 -0.83
C ALA A 47 9.18 -1.99 0.23
N LEU A 48 10.10 -2.86 -0.17
CA LEU A 48 11.12 -3.41 0.72
C LEU A 48 12.49 -2.88 0.31
N MET A 49 13.25 -2.41 1.28
CA MET A 49 14.64 -2.03 1.10
C MET A 49 15.47 -3.00 1.94
N ASP A 50 16.16 -3.90 1.26
CA ASP A 50 16.96 -4.95 1.92
C ASP A 50 16.13 -5.71 2.97
N GLY A 51 14.89 -6.05 2.61
CA GLY A 51 13.98 -6.82 3.47
C GLY A 51 13.18 -6.01 4.47
N ARG A 52 13.45 -4.71 4.58
CA ARG A 52 12.74 -3.82 5.51
C ARG A 52 11.60 -3.08 4.79
N VAL A 53 10.43 -3.04 5.40
CA VAL A 53 9.29 -2.29 4.84
C VAL A 53 9.57 -0.79 4.95
N VAL A 54 9.64 -0.10 3.82
CA VAL A 54 9.88 1.35 3.78
C VAL A 54 8.72 2.11 3.14
N GLY A 55 7.75 1.40 2.59
CA GLY A 55 6.55 2.03 2.03
C GLY A 55 5.47 1.00 1.76
N TYR A 56 4.26 1.48 1.58
CA TYR A 56 3.15 0.63 1.16
C TYR A 56 2.09 1.47 0.46
N ALA A 57 1.25 0.79 -0.32
CA ALA A 57 0.09 1.42 -0.94
C ALA A 57 -1.03 0.40 -1.04
N GLY A 58 -2.25 0.86 -0.89
CA GLY A 58 -3.43 0.01 -0.95
C GLY A 58 -4.52 0.58 -1.83
N MET A 59 -5.26 -0.33 -2.47
CA MET A 59 -6.36 0.00 -3.35
C MET A 59 -7.47 -1.02 -3.13
N TRP A 60 -8.72 -0.57 -3.21
CA TRP A 60 -9.87 -1.47 -3.21
C TRP A 60 -10.44 -1.55 -4.62
N HIS A 61 -10.70 -2.76 -5.08
CA HIS A 61 -11.36 -3.02 -6.36
C HIS A 61 -12.87 -3.09 -6.10
N VAL A 62 -13.57 -2.00 -6.39
CA VAL A 62 -15.01 -1.88 -6.13
C VAL A 62 -15.75 -1.85 -7.46
N VAL A 63 -16.50 -2.90 -7.76
CA VAL A 63 -17.20 -3.11 -9.03
C VAL A 63 -16.20 -3.06 -10.19
N THR A 64 -16.11 -1.95 -10.94
CA THR A 64 -15.20 -1.80 -12.08
C THR A 64 -14.13 -0.75 -11.83
N GLU A 65 -14.09 -0.19 -10.60
CA GLU A 65 -13.16 0.89 -10.28
C GLU A 65 -12.16 0.52 -9.19
N GLY A 66 -11.00 1.13 -9.24
CA GLY A 66 -10.03 1.04 -8.17
C GLY A 66 -10.09 2.27 -7.31
N HIS A 67 -10.13 2.08 -5.99
CA HIS A 67 -10.12 3.18 -5.02
C HIS A 67 -8.83 3.09 -4.22
N ILE A 68 -7.92 4.03 -4.46
CA ILE A 68 -6.65 4.06 -3.72
C ILE A 68 -6.92 4.69 -2.37
N THR A 69 -6.70 3.94 -1.31
CA THR A 69 -7.07 4.34 0.05
C THR A 69 -5.89 4.80 0.89
N ASN A 70 -4.73 4.19 0.71
CA ASN A 70 -3.57 4.47 1.55
C ASN A 70 -2.30 4.50 0.73
N VAL A 71 -1.44 5.48 0.99
CA VAL A 71 -0.06 5.50 0.49
C VAL A 71 0.81 6.06 1.61
N GLY A 72 1.80 5.30 2.02
CA GLY A 72 2.73 5.73 3.06
C GLY A 72 4.16 5.36 2.70
N VAL A 73 5.09 6.29 2.94
CA VAL A 73 6.51 6.07 2.71
C VAL A 73 7.27 6.67 3.88
N LEU A 74 8.25 5.95 4.42
CA LEU A 74 9.07 6.45 5.51
C LEU A 74 9.75 7.76 5.08
N GLU A 75 9.75 8.74 5.98
CA GLU A 75 10.30 10.06 5.70
C GLU A 75 11.75 10.01 5.21
N GLU A 76 12.55 9.15 5.82
CA GLU A 76 13.99 9.03 5.52
C GLU A 76 14.29 8.55 4.10
N VAL A 77 13.30 7.96 3.41
CA VAL A 77 13.50 7.47 2.03
C VAL A 77 12.55 8.15 1.03
N ARG A 78 11.89 9.22 1.43
CA ARG A 78 11.07 10.01 0.51
C ARG A 78 11.98 10.67 -0.52
N CYS A 79 11.40 11.00 -1.66
CA CYS A 79 12.10 11.60 -2.81
C CYS A 79 13.01 10.61 -3.55
N GLU A 80 12.90 9.32 -3.26
CA GLU A 80 13.63 8.28 -4.00
C GLU A 80 12.71 7.55 -4.99
N GLY A 81 11.51 8.08 -5.23
CA GLY A 81 10.58 7.50 -6.20
C GLY A 81 9.82 6.27 -5.71
N ILE A 82 9.87 5.97 -4.41
CA ILE A 82 9.21 4.78 -3.87
C ILE A 82 7.69 4.88 -4.00
N GLY A 83 7.12 6.04 -3.65
CA GLY A 83 5.69 6.28 -3.81
C GLY A 83 5.23 6.09 -5.25
N SER A 84 6.00 6.62 -6.20
CA SER A 84 5.71 6.47 -7.63
C SER A 84 5.73 5.02 -8.06
N ARG A 85 6.70 4.25 -7.58
CA ARG A 85 6.81 2.83 -7.93
C ARG A 85 5.64 2.03 -7.37
N LEU A 86 5.19 2.37 -6.15
CA LEU A 86 4.02 1.74 -5.54
C LEU A 86 2.77 2.07 -6.35
N MET A 87 2.60 3.34 -6.74
CA MET A 87 1.45 3.76 -7.55
C MET A 87 1.46 3.09 -8.93
N GLU A 88 2.63 2.98 -9.55
CA GLU A 88 2.76 2.29 -10.84
C GLU A 88 2.31 0.83 -10.73
N LYS A 89 2.64 0.18 -9.61
CA LYS A 89 2.25 -1.20 -9.37
C LYS A 89 0.73 -1.33 -9.24
N LEU A 90 0.09 -0.39 -8.54
CA LEU A 90 -1.37 -0.37 -8.42
C LEU A 90 -2.03 -0.13 -9.77
N ILE A 91 -1.49 0.78 -10.57
CA ILE A 91 -2.02 1.08 -11.90
C ILE A 91 -1.88 -0.15 -12.82
N GLU A 92 -0.72 -0.79 -12.77
CA GLU A 92 -0.45 -2.01 -13.52
C GLU A 92 -1.49 -3.09 -13.17
N LYS A 93 -1.79 -3.25 -11.87
CA LYS A 93 -2.79 -4.20 -11.41
C LYS A 93 -4.19 -3.82 -11.85
N ALA A 94 -4.50 -2.52 -11.85
CA ALA A 94 -5.79 -2.03 -12.32
C ALA A 94 -5.99 -2.35 -13.81
N LEU A 95 -4.96 -2.17 -14.61
CA LEU A 95 -5.01 -2.50 -16.04
C LEU A 95 -5.17 -4.00 -16.25
N GLU A 96 -4.45 -4.79 -15.47
CA GLU A 96 -4.53 -6.25 -15.53
C GLU A 96 -5.95 -6.73 -15.23
N LYS A 97 -6.62 -6.08 -14.28
CA LYS A 97 -7.99 -6.42 -13.88
C LYS A 97 -9.06 -5.68 -14.67
N GLU A 98 -8.65 -4.96 -15.72
CA GLU A 98 -9.56 -4.25 -16.61
C GLU A 98 -10.46 -3.24 -15.89
N MET A 99 -9.93 -2.56 -14.88
CA MET A 99 -10.67 -1.51 -14.19
C MET A 99 -10.89 -0.32 -15.13
N THR A 100 -12.06 0.30 -15.04
CA THR A 100 -12.45 1.40 -15.93
C THR A 100 -12.04 2.77 -15.40
N GLY A 101 -11.63 2.86 -14.14
CA GLY A 101 -11.19 4.12 -13.57
C GLY A 101 -10.53 3.91 -12.22
N ILE A 102 -9.80 4.94 -11.77
CA ILE A 102 -9.13 4.94 -10.47
C ILE A 102 -9.50 6.22 -9.75
N THR A 103 -9.97 6.10 -8.51
CA THR A 103 -10.31 7.23 -7.66
C THR A 103 -9.29 7.30 -6.52
N LEU A 104 -8.88 8.52 -6.18
CA LEU A 104 -7.94 8.77 -5.10
C LEU A 104 -8.71 9.32 -3.89
N GLU A 105 -8.86 8.50 -2.85
CA GLU A 105 -9.39 8.93 -1.56
C GLU A 105 -8.35 8.51 -0.53
N VAL A 106 -7.20 9.15 -0.61
CA VAL A 106 -6.00 8.60 -0.02
C VAL A 106 -5.50 9.43 1.16
N ARG A 107 -5.10 8.71 2.23
CA ARG A 107 -4.28 9.31 3.27
C ARG A 107 -2.84 9.20 2.76
N MET A 108 -2.11 10.28 2.84
CA MET A 108 -0.71 10.30 2.41
C MET A 108 0.19 10.69 3.57
N GLY A 109 1.31 10.03 3.63
CA GLY A 109 2.34 10.33 4.61
C GLY A 109 3.74 10.12 4.08
#